data_27294848c1158496805ff6dbed91d64c
#
_entry.id   27294848c1158496805ff6dbed91d64c
#
_cell.length_a   1.000
_cell.length_b   1.000
_cell.length_c   1.000
_cell.angle_alpha   90.00
_cell.angle_beta   90.00
_cell.angle_gamma   90.00
#
_symmetry.space_group_name_H-M   'P 1'
#
loop_
_entity.id
_entity.type
_entity.pdbx_description
1 polymer ?
#
loop_
_entity_poly.entity_id
_entity_poly.type
_entity_poly.pdbx_seq_one_letter_code
_entity_poly.pdbx_strand_id
1 'polypeptide(L)'
;MSSTAIIFAKELTRWEDFPGDVPPESKSVWNALSHATQEELKADLAKQGFFSGTSFSFVGIYYSCVAEAVVIGFPKYLSTPSVPQILEHVNLICKVAAKIFSQSSVRFENQFHPFNPRCTAHISNPYDLAVFLLRDYAENGLYTERKRQIRTDGIGQRNWTQTIHRTAPIFDRSPVYLQPITVKSVRKISDTITPLHAYIVNQCARLLKPLGLFKSLTLPAAPRLDNVDLSRYVPTISNKMNQTFSDRELRLLRGLRSWCKEGPYNQTRLGITSFEDFWEAATKKYFGNIEHTRSGPPKYYLDRSSDAYIGSGEAIPDILNAGTSTTSDPYLAIFDAKYYCPIFDDTNFRVYAAPPNSDIAKQIQYYYSLKNQYPTALFGNAFLIPYCSSSGMYCCVGYAVPNTDWHDEIAKKTSLSKTMVSASPGDRVLIYQVDPTQL
;
A
#
# COMPACT_ATOMS: atom_id res chain seq x y z
N MET A 1 -5.09 6.72 29.88
CA MET A 1 -5.22 6.22 28.50
C MET A 1 -3.82 5.87 28.04
N SER A 2 -3.49 4.58 27.90
CA SER A 2 -2.19 4.19 27.35
C SER A 2 -2.15 4.63 25.87
N SER A 3 -1.11 5.36 25.50
CA SER A 3 -0.90 5.70 24.09
C SER A 3 -0.52 4.42 23.35
N THR A 4 -1.24 4.07 22.27
CA THR A 4 -0.88 2.96 21.40
C THR A 4 0.58 3.11 20.98
N ALA A 5 1.40 2.10 21.21
CA ALA A 5 2.80 2.10 20.81
C ALA A 5 2.91 2.10 19.28
N ILE A 6 3.80 2.93 18.73
CA ILE A 6 4.10 2.94 17.30
C ILE A 6 5.54 2.47 17.13
N ILE A 7 5.70 1.34 16.42
CA ILE A 7 6.97 0.66 16.20
C ILE A 7 7.29 0.71 14.73
N PHE A 8 8.44 1.26 14.37
CA PHE A 8 8.96 1.21 13.01
C PHE A 8 9.86 -0.02 12.87
N ALA A 9 9.78 -0.69 11.74
CA ALA A 9 10.58 -1.86 11.43
C ALA A 9 11.13 -1.77 10.01
N LYS A 10 12.45 -2.00 9.86
CA LYS A 10 13.10 -1.97 8.57
C LYS A 10 12.99 -3.32 7.87
N GLU A 11 12.65 -3.31 6.60
CA GLU A 11 12.62 -4.51 5.77
C GLU A 11 13.99 -5.22 5.72
N LEU A 12 13.99 -6.54 5.61
CA LEU A 12 15.14 -7.45 5.66
C LEU A 12 15.88 -7.49 7.02
N THR A 13 15.32 -6.90 8.07
CA THR A 13 15.83 -7.11 9.43
C THR A 13 15.60 -8.55 9.85
N ARG A 14 16.63 -9.18 10.42
CA ARG A 14 16.53 -10.53 10.96
C ARG A 14 15.65 -10.56 12.20
N TRP A 15 15.04 -11.71 12.46
CA TRP A 15 14.20 -11.93 13.65
C TRP A 15 14.87 -11.51 14.96
N GLU A 16 16.15 -11.83 15.09
CA GLU A 16 16.97 -11.55 16.28
C GLU A 16 17.21 -10.05 16.48
N ASP A 17 17.40 -9.32 15.37
CA ASP A 17 17.72 -7.91 15.36
C ASP A 17 16.48 -6.98 15.27
N PHE A 18 15.26 -7.57 15.22
CA PHE A 18 14.03 -6.79 15.07
C PHE A 18 13.86 -5.76 16.19
N PRO A 19 13.49 -4.52 15.89
CA PRO A 19 12.98 -3.96 14.63
C PRO A 19 14.05 -3.45 13.66
N GLY A 20 15.33 -3.63 13.92
CA GLY A 20 16.42 -3.28 13.05
C GLY A 20 16.97 -1.87 13.24
N ASP A 21 17.57 -1.33 12.18
CA ASP A 21 18.09 0.03 12.16
C ASP A 21 16.94 1.03 11.91
N VAL A 22 16.39 1.53 13.01
CA VAL A 22 15.21 2.39 13.06
C VAL A 22 15.54 3.70 13.78
N PRO A 23 14.72 4.76 13.59
CA PRO A 23 14.92 6.02 14.31
C PRO A 23 15.01 5.81 15.83
N PRO A 24 15.85 6.58 16.55
CA PRO A 24 16.07 6.44 18.00
C PRO A 24 14.78 6.48 18.82
N GLU A 25 13.82 7.31 18.40
CA GLU A 25 12.51 7.44 19.06
C GLU A 25 11.73 6.11 18.97
N SER A 26 11.76 5.44 17.83
CA SER A 26 11.13 4.13 17.65
C SER A 26 11.84 3.04 18.45
N LYS A 27 13.17 3.08 18.50
CA LYS A 27 13.97 2.13 19.28
C LYS A 27 13.68 2.26 20.76
N SER A 28 13.48 3.48 21.27
CA SER A 28 13.10 3.71 22.67
C SER A 28 11.71 3.16 22.98
N VAL A 29 10.73 3.30 22.07
CA VAL A 29 9.39 2.71 22.23
C VAL A 29 9.46 1.19 22.27
N TRP A 30 10.22 0.56 21.35
CA TRP A 30 10.43 -0.89 21.33
C TRP A 30 11.05 -1.39 22.64
N ASN A 31 12.10 -0.74 23.11
CA ASN A 31 12.81 -1.12 24.35
C ASN A 31 11.98 -0.89 25.62
N ALA A 32 10.96 -0.04 25.56
CA ALA A 32 10.04 0.19 26.68
C ALA A 32 8.96 -0.91 26.79
N LEU A 33 8.78 -1.75 25.77
CA LEU A 33 7.88 -2.89 25.82
C LEU A 33 8.49 -4.00 26.69
N SER A 34 7.65 -4.74 27.42
CA SER A 34 8.11 -5.93 28.13
C SER A 34 8.60 -7.00 27.12
N HIS A 35 9.54 -7.83 27.54
CA HIS A 35 10.04 -8.91 26.68
C HIS A 35 8.91 -9.85 26.23
N ALA A 36 7.93 -10.16 27.08
CA ALA A 36 6.77 -10.93 26.72
C ALA A 36 5.96 -10.30 25.59
N THR A 37 5.70 -8.99 25.67
CA THR A 37 4.97 -8.24 24.63
C THR A 37 5.76 -8.18 23.31
N GLN A 38 7.09 -8.06 23.37
CA GLN A 38 7.95 -8.10 22.19
C GLN A 38 7.87 -9.45 21.47
N GLU A 39 7.93 -10.55 22.20
CA GLU A 39 7.82 -11.90 21.63
C GLU A 39 6.40 -12.20 21.10
N GLU A 40 5.36 -11.78 21.81
CA GLU A 40 3.98 -11.87 21.34
C GLU A 40 3.78 -11.10 20.03
N LEU A 41 4.34 -9.88 19.92
CA LEU A 41 4.28 -9.10 18.70
C LEU A 41 5.02 -9.78 17.54
N LYS A 42 6.23 -10.26 17.77
CA LYS A 42 6.98 -10.98 16.75
C LYS A 42 6.24 -12.25 16.28
N ALA A 43 5.66 -13.01 17.20
CA ALA A 43 4.87 -14.20 16.88
C ALA A 43 3.62 -13.85 16.06
N ASP A 44 2.95 -12.74 16.40
CA ASP A 44 1.81 -12.23 15.63
C ASP A 44 2.23 -11.83 14.22
N LEU A 45 3.31 -11.06 14.05
CA LEU A 45 3.84 -10.67 12.75
C LEU A 45 4.22 -11.89 11.88
N ALA A 46 4.81 -12.91 12.48
CA ALA A 46 5.14 -14.16 11.79
C ALA A 46 3.87 -14.91 11.34
N LYS A 47 2.85 -14.98 12.19
CA LYS A 47 1.55 -15.57 11.85
C LYS A 47 0.86 -14.84 10.70
N GLN A 48 1.07 -13.52 10.58
CA GLN A 48 0.56 -12.72 9.47
C GLN A 48 1.36 -12.89 8.15
N GLY A 49 2.44 -13.65 8.17
CA GLY A 49 3.31 -13.85 7.02
C GLY A 49 4.21 -12.66 6.70
N PHE A 50 4.54 -11.83 7.72
CA PHE A 50 5.43 -10.68 7.54
C PHE A 50 6.91 -11.03 7.69
N PHE A 51 7.23 -12.29 7.86
CA PHE A 51 8.59 -12.80 7.80
C PHE A 51 8.73 -13.79 6.64
N SER A 52 9.73 -13.58 5.82
CA SER A 52 10.20 -14.54 4.81
C SER A 52 11.42 -15.26 5.38
N GLY A 53 11.25 -16.51 5.78
CA GLY A 53 12.26 -17.20 6.58
C GLY A 53 12.49 -16.49 7.91
N THR A 54 13.71 -15.98 8.14
CA THR A 54 14.07 -15.24 9.36
C THR A 54 14.05 -13.73 9.19
N SER A 55 13.73 -13.20 7.99
CA SER A 55 13.81 -11.78 7.68
C SER A 55 12.44 -11.13 7.56
N PHE A 56 12.29 -9.96 8.16
CA PHE A 56 11.06 -9.15 8.06
C PHE A 56 10.89 -8.62 6.64
N SER A 57 9.74 -8.87 5.99
CA SER A 57 9.51 -8.60 4.57
C SER A 57 8.35 -7.63 4.29
N PHE A 58 7.70 -7.11 5.33
CA PHE A 58 6.53 -6.27 5.18
C PHE A 58 6.87 -4.78 5.07
N VAL A 59 6.31 -4.12 4.06
CA VAL A 59 6.33 -2.65 3.90
C VAL A 59 4.90 -2.12 3.93
N GLY A 60 4.58 -1.34 4.97
CA GLY A 60 3.21 -0.88 5.19
C GLY A 60 2.91 -0.65 6.65
N ILE A 61 1.63 -0.67 6.99
CA ILE A 61 1.12 -0.40 8.32
C ILE A 61 0.31 -1.60 8.80
N TYR A 62 0.62 -2.07 9.99
CA TYR A 62 -0.07 -3.16 10.66
C TYR A 62 -0.41 -2.78 12.09
N TYR A 63 -1.62 -3.08 12.52
CA TYR A 63 -2.03 -2.98 13.92
C TYR A 63 -2.10 -4.37 14.55
N SER A 64 -1.26 -4.64 15.53
CA SER A 64 -1.34 -5.86 16.33
C SER A 64 -2.29 -5.66 17.49
N CYS A 65 -3.34 -6.49 17.53
CA CYS A 65 -4.30 -6.49 18.63
C CYS A 65 -3.73 -7.14 19.89
N VAL A 66 -2.81 -8.08 19.70
CA VAL A 66 -2.20 -8.84 20.80
C VAL A 66 -1.29 -7.92 21.61
N ALA A 67 -0.48 -7.13 20.91
CA ALA A 67 0.46 -6.19 21.54
C ALA A 67 -0.12 -4.77 21.71
N GLU A 68 -1.35 -4.51 21.25
CA GLU A 68 -1.95 -3.15 21.20
C GLU A 68 -1.02 -2.11 20.57
N ALA A 69 -0.26 -2.50 19.53
CA ALA A 69 0.78 -1.72 18.90
C ALA A 69 0.57 -1.58 17.39
N VAL A 70 0.97 -0.43 16.82
CA VAL A 70 1.05 -0.22 15.38
C VAL A 70 2.48 -0.49 14.93
N VAL A 71 2.64 -1.37 13.95
CA VAL A 71 3.92 -1.65 13.30
C VAL A 71 3.92 -1.01 11.92
N ILE A 72 4.96 -0.22 11.62
CA ILE A 72 5.16 0.44 10.34
C ILE A 72 6.43 -0.12 9.72
N GLY A 73 6.24 -1.02 8.76
CA GLY A 73 7.32 -1.56 7.95
C GLY A 73 7.73 -0.57 6.87
N PHE A 74 9.03 -0.34 6.69
CA PHE A 74 9.55 0.54 5.64
C PHE A 74 10.65 -0.15 4.83
N PRO A 75 10.82 0.24 3.54
CA PRO A 75 11.71 -0.45 2.64
C PRO A 75 13.18 -0.26 3.02
N LYS A 76 14.00 -1.26 2.68
CA LYS A 76 15.45 -1.31 3.00
C LYS A 76 16.28 -0.17 2.40
N TYR A 77 15.83 0.41 1.28
CA TYR A 77 16.58 1.49 0.61
C TYR A 77 16.50 2.84 1.32
N LEU A 78 15.62 3.00 2.32
CA LEU A 78 15.64 4.13 3.24
C LEU A 78 16.74 3.89 4.28
N SER A 79 17.90 4.53 4.13
CA SER A 79 19.08 4.24 4.95
C SER A 79 18.98 4.75 6.39
N THR A 80 18.65 6.01 6.58
CA THR A 80 18.53 6.65 7.91
C THR A 80 17.38 7.67 7.93
N PRO A 81 16.14 7.22 7.70
CA PRO A 81 15.03 8.15 7.57
C PRO A 81 14.56 8.66 8.93
N SER A 82 14.08 9.91 8.96
CA SER A 82 13.30 10.42 10.10
C SER A 82 11.89 9.81 10.10
N VAL A 83 11.22 9.84 11.26
CA VAL A 83 9.84 9.33 11.39
C VAL A 83 8.87 9.96 10.39
N PRO A 84 8.85 11.30 10.17
CA PRO A 84 7.99 11.90 9.16
C PRO A 84 8.27 11.38 7.74
N GLN A 85 9.54 11.20 7.37
CA GLN A 85 9.92 10.67 6.06
C GLN A 85 9.44 9.22 5.86
N ILE A 86 9.56 8.36 6.87
CA ILE A 86 9.04 6.99 6.80
C ILE A 86 7.53 7.01 6.54
N LEU A 87 6.79 7.80 7.34
CA LEU A 87 5.33 7.87 7.24
C LEU A 87 4.86 8.37 5.88
N GLU A 88 5.48 9.43 5.39
CA GLU A 88 5.18 9.98 4.07
C GLU A 88 5.49 8.96 2.97
N HIS A 89 6.67 8.34 3.02
CA HIS A 89 7.13 7.41 2.00
C HIS A 89 6.27 6.15 1.95
N VAL A 90 5.99 5.52 3.10
CA VAL A 90 5.12 4.34 3.20
C VAL A 90 3.70 4.66 2.69
N ASN A 91 3.17 5.83 3.03
CA ASN A 91 1.86 6.25 2.54
C ASN A 91 1.83 6.42 1.01
N LEU A 92 2.87 7.01 0.41
CA LEU A 92 2.99 7.16 -1.04
C LEU A 92 3.13 5.80 -1.74
N ILE A 93 3.98 4.90 -1.23
CA ILE A 93 4.11 3.52 -1.74
C ILE A 93 2.76 2.80 -1.71
N CYS A 94 2.03 2.87 -0.59
CA CYS A 94 0.71 2.25 -0.50
C CYS A 94 -0.29 2.82 -1.53
N LYS A 95 -0.21 4.10 -1.86
CA LYS A 95 -1.04 4.71 -2.93
C LYS A 95 -0.66 4.22 -4.32
N VAL A 96 0.64 4.14 -4.61
CA VAL A 96 1.16 3.61 -5.89
C VAL A 96 0.77 2.15 -6.03
N ALA A 97 0.94 1.34 -4.99
CA ALA A 97 0.54 -0.06 -4.98
C ALA A 97 -0.97 -0.21 -5.23
N ALA A 98 -1.81 0.58 -4.59
CA ALA A 98 -3.26 0.57 -4.84
C ALA A 98 -3.60 0.85 -6.30
N LYS A 99 -2.92 1.81 -6.93
CA LYS A 99 -3.11 2.17 -8.35
C LYS A 99 -2.67 1.03 -9.28
N ILE A 100 -1.55 0.37 -8.97
CA ILE A 100 -1.00 -0.71 -9.78
C ILE A 100 -1.88 -1.95 -9.70
N PHE A 101 -2.20 -2.40 -8.50
CA PHE A 101 -2.95 -3.64 -8.28
C PHE A 101 -4.44 -3.53 -8.63
N SER A 102 -5.05 -2.34 -8.55
CA SER A 102 -6.44 -2.14 -9.00
C SER A 102 -6.65 -2.31 -10.49
N GLN A 103 -5.58 -2.27 -11.28
CA GLN A 103 -5.62 -2.33 -12.74
C GLN A 103 -5.02 -3.62 -13.31
N SER A 104 -4.42 -4.47 -12.47
CA SER A 104 -3.82 -5.73 -12.90
C SER A 104 -4.85 -6.86 -12.81
N SER A 105 -4.92 -7.70 -13.85
CA SER A 105 -5.69 -8.95 -13.85
C SER A 105 -5.02 -10.08 -13.06
N VAL A 106 -3.83 -9.83 -12.53
CA VAL A 106 -3.06 -10.80 -11.76
C VAL A 106 -3.52 -10.75 -10.32
N ARG A 107 -3.93 -11.90 -9.79
CA ARG A 107 -4.38 -12.08 -8.41
C ARG A 107 -3.20 -11.96 -7.44
N PHE A 108 -2.88 -10.74 -7.04
CA PHE A 108 -2.01 -10.48 -5.87
C PHE A 108 -2.81 -10.48 -4.55
N GLU A 109 -3.89 -11.25 -4.48
CA GLU A 109 -4.86 -11.25 -3.37
C GLU A 109 -4.23 -11.48 -1.98
N ASN A 110 -3.05 -12.10 -1.93
CA ASN A 110 -2.34 -12.37 -0.66
C ASN A 110 -1.23 -11.37 -0.33
N GLN A 111 -0.83 -10.49 -1.25
CA GLN A 111 0.35 -9.63 -1.07
C GLN A 111 0.01 -8.17 -0.80
N PHE A 112 -1.16 -7.70 -1.25
CA PHE A 112 -1.56 -6.32 -1.08
C PHE A 112 -3.04 -6.19 -0.65
N HIS A 113 -3.27 -5.40 0.39
CA HIS A 113 -4.60 -4.99 0.84
C HIS A 113 -4.78 -3.51 0.47
N PRO A 114 -5.54 -3.21 -0.60
CA PRO A 114 -5.64 -1.85 -1.10
C PRO A 114 -6.38 -0.93 -0.13
N PHE A 115 -5.85 0.26 0.03
CA PHE A 115 -6.56 1.40 0.62
C PHE A 115 -7.31 2.13 -0.50
N ASN A 116 -8.63 2.05 -0.51
CA ASN A 116 -9.45 2.77 -1.48
C ASN A 116 -10.26 3.90 -0.80
N PRO A 117 -9.79 5.15 -0.86
CA PRO A 117 -10.48 6.28 -0.23
C PRO A 117 -11.84 6.63 -0.87
N ARG A 118 -12.21 5.99 -1.98
CA ARG A 118 -13.48 6.22 -2.71
C ARG A 118 -14.45 5.06 -2.61
N CYS A 119 -14.16 4.01 -1.83
CA CYS A 119 -14.99 2.82 -1.79
C CYS A 119 -16.38 3.10 -1.21
N THR A 120 -17.41 2.90 -2.01
CA THR A 120 -18.81 3.20 -1.65
C THR A 120 -19.68 1.97 -1.40
N ALA A 121 -19.24 0.76 -1.75
CA ALA A 121 -20.13 -0.41 -1.77
C ALA A 121 -19.64 -1.66 -1.02
N HIS A 122 -18.36 -2.00 -1.07
CA HIS A 122 -17.79 -3.16 -0.37
C HIS A 122 -16.52 -2.75 0.37
N ILE A 123 -16.66 -2.43 1.63
CA ILE A 123 -15.55 -2.02 2.48
C ILE A 123 -14.96 -3.31 3.06
N SER A 124 -13.91 -3.80 2.44
CA SER A 124 -13.18 -5.00 2.86
C SER A 124 -11.95 -4.71 3.73
N ASN A 125 -11.57 -3.43 3.85
CA ASN A 125 -10.37 -3.00 4.58
C ASN A 125 -10.76 -2.07 5.73
N PRO A 126 -10.33 -2.32 6.98
CA PRO A 126 -10.65 -1.48 8.13
C PRO A 126 -10.11 -0.05 8.03
N TYR A 127 -9.02 0.18 7.30
CA TYR A 127 -8.51 1.53 7.04
C TYR A 127 -9.44 2.34 6.13
N ASP A 128 -9.99 1.72 5.07
CA ASP A 128 -10.98 2.35 4.20
C ASP A 128 -12.25 2.67 4.95
N LEU A 129 -12.68 1.75 5.79
CA LEU A 129 -13.84 1.92 6.66
C LEU A 129 -13.60 3.05 7.67
N ALA A 130 -12.42 3.10 8.28
CA ALA A 130 -12.05 4.16 9.21
C ALA A 130 -12.03 5.54 8.53
N VAL A 131 -11.46 5.64 7.32
CA VAL A 131 -11.48 6.88 6.53
C VAL A 131 -12.89 7.29 6.17
N PHE A 132 -13.72 6.35 5.74
CA PHE A 132 -15.13 6.62 5.44
C PHE A 132 -15.87 7.17 6.67
N LEU A 133 -15.74 6.51 7.82
CA LEU A 133 -16.41 6.91 9.06
C LEU A 133 -15.93 8.27 9.57
N LEU A 134 -14.63 8.55 9.51
CA LEU A 134 -14.09 9.86 9.90
C LEU A 134 -14.49 10.96 8.95
N ARG A 135 -14.56 10.70 7.65
CA ARG A 135 -15.04 11.67 6.66
C ARG A 135 -16.50 12.00 6.86
N ASP A 136 -17.36 10.96 7.03
CA ASP A 136 -18.78 11.21 7.29
C ASP A 136 -18.96 11.99 8.59
N TYR A 137 -18.19 11.71 9.63
CA TYR A 137 -18.20 12.48 10.87
C TYR A 137 -17.75 13.93 10.66
N ALA A 138 -16.68 14.16 9.91
CA ALA A 138 -16.19 15.52 9.62
C ALA A 138 -17.21 16.38 8.86
N GLU A 139 -17.93 15.77 7.93
CA GLU A 139 -18.92 16.46 7.09
C GLU A 139 -20.28 16.64 7.78
N ASN A 140 -20.70 15.70 8.60
CA ASN A 140 -22.08 15.58 9.06
C ASN A 140 -22.24 15.51 10.58
N GLY A 141 -21.15 15.36 11.32
CA GLY A 141 -21.17 15.15 12.77
C GLY A 141 -21.63 13.75 13.18
N LEU A 142 -21.92 13.60 14.46
CA LEU A 142 -22.41 12.34 15.00
C LEU A 142 -23.80 11.98 14.49
N TYR A 143 -24.08 10.68 14.46
CA TYR A 143 -25.40 10.16 14.11
C TYR A 143 -26.49 10.75 15.00
N THR A 144 -27.57 11.20 14.38
CA THR A 144 -28.79 11.70 15.07
C THR A 144 -30.02 11.10 14.42
N GLU A 145 -31.01 10.76 15.22
CA GLU A 145 -32.31 10.27 14.74
C GLU A 145 -33.22 11.39 14.37
N ARG A 146 -33.91 11.24 13.24
CA ARG A 146 -35.06 12.13 12.91
C ARG A 146 -36.32 11.55 13.52
N LYS A 147 -36.88 12.24 14.53
CA LYS A 147 -38.17 11.90 15.10
C LYS A 147 -39.21 12.90 14.62
N ARG A 148 -40.37 12.40 14.18
CA ARG A 148 -41.52 13.22 13.90
C ARG A 148 -42.19 13.56 15.25
N GLN A 149 -42.22 14.84 15.58
CA GLN A 149 -42.90 15.33 16.75
C GLN A 149 -44.22 15.94 16.30
N ILE A 150 -45.31 15.39 16.85
CA ILE A 150 -46.67 15.91 16.64
C ILE A 150 -46.87 17.06 17.60
N ARG A 151 -47.37 18.21 17.11
CA ARG A 151 -47.61 19.43 17.87
C ARG A 151 -48.95 20.02 17.51
N THR A 152 -49.54 20.76 18.46
CA THR A 152 -50.79 21.53 18.28
C THR A 152 -50.53 23.04 18.28
N ASP A 153 -49.26 23.46 18.30
CA ASP A 153 -48.82 24.86 18.36
C ASP A 153 -48.76 25.56 16.98
N GLY A 154 -49.16 24.87 15.93
CA GLY A 154 -49.15 25.40 14.56
C GLY A 154 -47.78 25.50 13.89
N ILE A 155 -46.68 25.13 14.59
CA ILE A 155 -45.30 25.19 14.07
C ILE A 155 -44.92 23.85 13.42
N GLY A 156 -44.85 23.80 12.09
CA GLY A 156 -44.50 22.61 11.32
C GLY A 156 -45.41 22.38 10.13
N GLN A 157 -45.23 21.24 9.46
CA GLN A 157 -46.09 20.83 8.35
C GLN A 157 -47.46 20.38 8.89
N ARG A 158 -48.54 20.96 8.38
CA ARG A 158 -49.92 20.60 8.79
C ARG A 158 -50.23 19.17 8.37
N ASN A 159 -50.71 18.36 9.30
CA ASN A 159 -51.22 17.02 9.06
C ASN A 159 -52.75 17.02 9.10
N TRP A 160 -53.34 17.28 7.94
CA TRP A 160 -54.78 17.40 7.83
C TRP A 160 -55.54 16.11 8.21
N THR A 161 -55.00 14.95 7.85
CA THR A 161 -55.59 13.66 8.21
C THR A 161 -55.74 13.53 9.73
N GLN A 162 -54.67 13.81 10.49
CA GLN A 162 -54.75 13.76 11.95
C GLN A 162 -55.56 14.90 12.55
N THR A 163 -55.51 16.09 11.93
CA THR A 163 -56.30 17.23 12.37
C THR A 163 -57.80 16.89 12.30
N ILE A 164 -58.27 16.37 11.17
CA ILE A 164 -59.69 16.01 10.96
C ILE A 164 -60.15 14.92 11.93
N HIS A 165 -59.29 13.93 12.21
CA HIS A 165 -59.68 12.82 13.10
C HIS A 165 -59.54 13.12 14.59
N ARG A 166 -58.77 14.11 15.00
CA ARG A 166 -58.43 14.34 16.43
C ARG A 166 -58.86 15.70 16.96
N THR A 167 -59.22 16.65 16.10
CA THR A 167 -59.55 18.00 16.50
C THR A 167 -61.00 18.29 16.09
N ALA A 168 -61.81 18.78 17.01
CA ALA A 168 -63.19 19.18 16.70
C ALA A 168 -63.18 20.47 15.85
N PRO A 169 -63.83 20.49 14.70
CA PRO A 169 -63.97 21.70 13.89
C PRO A 169 -65.00 22.65 14.51
N ILE A 170 -64.79 23.95 14.34
CA ILE A 170 -65.79 24.96 14.51
C ILE A 170 -66.51 25.15 13.17
N PHE A 171 -67.81 25.12 13.14
CA PHE A 171 -68.58 25.28 11.91
C PHE A 171 -69.00 26.74 11.74
N ASP A 172 -68.42 27.40 10.73
CA ASP A 172 -68.86 28.67 10.19
C ASP A 172 -68.84 28.56 8.66
N ARG A 173 -69.98 28.31 8.02
CA ARG A 173 -70.12 28.01 6.58
C ARG A 173 -69.34 26.86 6.06
N SER A 174 -68.10 26.59 6.63
CA SER A 174 -67.22 25.48 6.37
C SER A 174 -66.51 25.08 7.68
N PRO A 175 -66.04 23.82 7.82
CA PRO A 175 -65.29 23.40 9.01
C PRO A 175 -63.95 24.16 9.14
N VAL A 176 -63.76 24.87 10.26
CA VAL A 176 -62.57 25.62 10.61
C VAL A 176 -61.84 24.94 11.78
N TYR A 177 -60.56 24.60 11.60
CA TYR A 177 -59.72 24.02 12.63
C TYR A 177 -58.82 25.10 13.22
N LEU A 178 -59.09 25.57 14.44
CA LEU A 178 -58.26 26.61 15.10
C LEU A 178 -56.87 26.14 15.48
N GLN A 179 -56.75 24.87 15.83
CA GLN A 179 -55.49 24.27 16.25
C GLN A 179 -55.15 23.06 15.37
N PRO A 180 -54.69 23.28 14.14
CA PRO A 180 -54.31 22.17 13.28
C PRO A 180 -53.13 21.41 13.87
N ILE A 181 -53.20 20.09 13.80
CA ILE A 181 -52.07 19.24 14.17
C ILE A 181 -50.94 19.42 13.15
N THR A 182 -49.79 19.77 13.66
CA THR A 182 -48.59 19.93 12.84
C THR A 182 -47.57 18.84 13.18
N VAL A 183 -46.78 18.47 12.18
CA VAL A 183 -45.67 17.52 12.33
C VAL A 183 -44.38 18.26 12.05
N LYS A 184 -43.49 18.27 13.05
CA LYS A 184 -42.15 18.81 12.92
C LYS A 184 -41.13 17.65 12.99
N SER A 185 -40.22 17.62 12.04
CA SER A 185 -39.05 16.69 12.12
C SER A 185 -38.01 17.30 13.04
N VAL A 186 -37.74 16.64 14.14
CA VAL A 186 -36.72 17.07 15.11
C VAL A 186 -35.58 16.06 15.11
N ARG A 187 -34.36 16.55 15.07
CA ARG A 187 -33.18 15.70 15.26
C ARG A 187 -33.01 15.41 16.76
N LYS A 188 -32.95 14.15 17.13
CA LYS A 188 -32.73 13.71 18.51
C LYS A 188 -31.46 12.84 18.56
N ILE A 189 -30.68 13.00 19.61
CA ILE A 189 -29.54 12.12 19.91
C ILE A 189 -30.11 10.72 20.20
N SER A 190 -29.55 9.70 19.55
CA SER A 190 -29.88 8.30 19.85
C SER A 190 -29.10 7.87 21.09
N ASP A 191 -29.81 7.28 22.05
CA ASP A 191 -29.18 6.86 23.31
C ASP A 191 -28.20 5.68 23.14
N THR A 192 -28.29 4.96 22.01
CA THR A 192 -27.47 3.79 21.74
C THR A 192 -26.49 4.02 20.59
N ILE A 193 -26.96 4.48 19.42
CA ILE A 193 -26.14 4.56 18.21
C ILE A 193 -25.21 5.78 18.23
N THR A 194 -25.63 6.91 18.80
CA THR A 194 -24.80 8.12 18.87
C THR A 194 -23.55 7.90 19.74
N PRO A 195 -23.63 7.33 20.95
CA PRO A 195 -22.43 7.00 21.73
C PRO A 195 -21.54 5.96 21.06
N LEU A 196 -22.14 4.94 20.43
CA LEU A 196 -21.39 3.94 19.68
C LEU A 196 -20.62 4.59 18.50
N HIS A 197 -21.27 5.48 17.74
CA HIS A 197 -20.62 6.21 16.66
C HIS A 197 -19.45 7.06 17.18
N ALA A 198 -19.64 7.79 18.29
CA ALA A 198 -18.56 8.56 18.92
C ALA A 198 -17.38 7.66 19.35
N TYR A 199 -17.66 6.49 19.91
CA TYR A 199 -16.62 5.52 20.27
C TYR A 199 -15.84 5.02 19.05
N ILE A 200 -16.56 4.60 18.01
CA ILE A 200 -15.95 4.11 16.75
C ILE A 200 -15.12 5.21 16.06
N VAL A 201 -15.62 6.44 15.99
CA VAL A 201 -14.88 7.60 15.46
C VAL A 201 -13.54 7.78 16.18
N ASN A 202 -13.52 7.66 17.51
CA ASN A 202 -12.28 7.74 18.28
C ASN A 202 -11.33 6.56 17.99
N GLN A 203 -11.85 5.34 17.80
CA GLN A 203 -11.04 4.20 17.40
C GLN A 203 -10.46 4.40 16.00
N CYS A 204 -11.27 4.84 15.03
CA CYS A 204 -10.82 5.15 13.66
C CYS A 204 -9.71 6.22 13.66
N ALA A 205 -9.87 7.27 14.47
CA ALA A 205 -8.86 8.31 14.58
C ALA A 205 -7.53 7.79 15.14
N ARG A 206 -7.57 6.89 16.13
CA ARG A 206 -6.36 6.24 16.65
C ARG A 206 -5.69 5.37 15.58
N LEU A 207 -6.46 4.59 14.82
CA LEU A 207 -5.97 3.74 13.74
C LEU A 207 -5.28 4.55 12.63
N LEU A 208 -5.82 5.73 12.29
CA LEU A 208 -5.30 6.58 11.20
C LEU A 208 -4.28 7.63 11.66
N LYS A 209 -4.07 7.78 12.98
CA LYS A 209 -3.09 8.71 13.54
C LYS A 209 -1.67 8.52 12.97
N PRO A 210 -1.14 7.28 12.83
CA PRO A 210 0.17 7.05 12.24
C PRO A 210 0.29 7.54 10.79
N LEU A 211 -0.81 7.54 10.04
CA LEU A 211 -0.85 8.03 8.65
C LEU A 211 -0.87 9.56 8.54
N GLY A 212 -0.93 10.26 9.65
CA GLY A 212 -1.04 11.72 9.67
C GLY A 212 -2.35 12.27 9.08
N LEU A 213 -3.35 11.41 8.88
CA LEU A 213 -4.66 11.79 8.35
C LEU A 213 -5.55 12.38 9.47
N PHE A 214 -6.42 13.31 9.09
CA PHE A 214 -7.40 13.95 10.00
C PHE A 214 -6.79 14.61 11.25
N LYS A 215 -5.55 15.11 11.18
CA LYS A 215 -4.87 15.76 12.33
C LYS A 215 -5.62 16.94 12.92
N SER A 216 -6.35 17.71 12.11
CA SER A 216 -7.13 18.89 12.49
C SER A 216 -8.56 18.58 12.91
N LEU A 217 -8.98 17.31 12.87
CA LEU A 217 -10.36 16.94 13.19
C LEU A 217 -10.59 16.97 14.71
N THR A 218 -11.57 17.77 15.15
CA THR A 218 -12.01 17.76 16.54
C THR A 218 -12.84 16.51 16.80
N LEU A 219 -12.32 15.64 17.66
CA LEU A 219 -12.98 14.36 17.99
C LEU A 219 -14.08 14.56 19.05
N PRO A 220 -15.15 13.74 19.00
CA PRO A 220 -16.19 13.77 20.00
C PRO A 220 -15.65 13.24 21.34
N ALA A 221 -16.29 13.64 22.46
CA ALA A 221 -16.00 13.04 23.74
C ALA A 221 -16.20 11.51 23.65
N ALA A 222 -15.15 10.76 24.02
CA ALA A 222 -15.21 9.31 23.98
C ALA A 222 -16.12 8.79 25.10
N PRO A 223 -17.20 8.08 24.80
CA PRO A 223 -17.98 7.42 25.85
C PRO A 223 -17.15 6.30 26.47
N ARG A 224 -17.39 6.02 27.75
CA ARG A 224 -16.76 4.91 28.46
C ARG A 224 -17.44 3.60 28.03
N LEU A 225 -16.97 3.03 26.92
CA LEU A 225 -17.39 1.70 26.41
C LEU A 225 -16.19 0.74 26.49
N ASP A 226 -15.39 0.82 27.56
CA ASP A 226 -14.20 -0.01 27.75
C ASP A 226 -14.60 -1.49 27.89
N ASN A 227 -13.93 -2.37 27.14
CA ASN A 227 -14.12 -3.84 27.10
C ASN A 227 -15.52 -4.31 26.65
N VAL A 228 -16.20 -3.54 25.83
CA VAL A 228 -17.49 -3.90 25.29
C VAL A 228 -17.34 -4.73 24.01
N ASP A 229 -17.91 -5.91 23.98
CA ASP A 229 -18.11 -6.65 22.74
C ASP A 229 -19.06 -5.84 21.82
N LEU A 230 -18.49 -5.24 20.78
CA LEU A 230 -19.21 -4.40 19.83
C LEU A 230 -20.22 -5.22 19.01
N SER A 231 -20.06 -6.54 18.90
CA SER A 231 -20.95 -7.41 18.12
C SER A 231 -22.41 -7.33 18.62
N ARG A 232 -22.62 -7.05 19.91
CA ARG A 232 -23.96 -6.89 20.51
C ARG A 232 -24.75 -5.71 19.95
N TYR A 233 -24.10 -4.72 19.35
CA TYR A 233 -24.80 -3.59 18.71
C TYR A 233 -25.29 -3.92 17.29
N VAL A 234 -24.83 -5.02 16.69
CA VAL A 234 -25.18 -5.42 15.33
C VAL A 234 -26.70 -5.59 15.12
N PRO A 235 -27.45 -6.24 16.03
CA PRO A 235 -28.90 -6.34 15.87
C PRO A 235 -29.60 -4.98 15.92
N THR A 236 -29.20 -4.11 16.86
CA THR A 236 -29.76 -2.76 17.01
C THR A 236 -29.53 -1.92 15.75
N ILE A 237 -28.30 -1.96 15.19
CA ILE A 237 -27.98 -1.25 13.94
C ILE A 237 -28.80 -1.82 12.78
N SER A 238 -28.90 -3.15 12.67
CA SER A 238 -29.64 -3.81 11.59
C SER A 238 -31.14 -3.46 11.63
N ASN A 239 -31.75 -3.46 12.81
CA ASN A 239 -33.14 -3.02 12.99
C ASN A 239 -33.33 -1.55 12.57
N LYS A 240 -32.34 -0.70 12.90
CA LYS A 240 -32.40 0.71 12.50
C LYS A 240 -32.26 0.91 11.00
N MET A 241 -31.40 0.11 10.35
CA MET A 241 -31.26 0.14 8.89
C MET A 241 -32.59 -0.16 8.18
N ASN A 242 -33.37 -1.12 8.68
CA ASN A 242 -34.67 -1.47 8.12
C ASN A 242 -35.72 -0.34 8.25
N GLN A 243 -35.48 0.62 9.15
CA GLN A 243 -36.35 1.78 9.40
C GLN A 243 -35.85 3.07 8.75
N THR A 244 -34.72 3.00 8.03
CA THR A 244 -34.04 4.18 7.50
C THR A 244 -34.15 4.20 5.98
N PHE A 245 -34.61 5.34 5.43
CA PHE A 245 -34.84 5.56 3.99
C PHE A 245 -33.82 6.52 3.38
N SER A 246 -32.94 7.10 4.19
CA SER A 246 -31.87 8.00 3.74
C SER A 246 -30.65 7.19 3.31
N ASP A 247 -30.21 7.33 2.05
CA ASP A 247 -29.04 6.61 1.51
C ASP A 247 -27.76 6.91 2.29
N ARG A 248 -27.60 8.17 2.75
CA ARG A 248 -26.45 8.53 3.58
C ARG A 248 -26.48 7.80 4.91
N GLU A 249 -27.63 7.87 5.62
CA GLU A 249 -27.78 7.22 6.93
C GLU A 249 -27.64 5.70 6.80
N LEU A 250 -28.16 5.09 5.74
CA LEU A 250 -27.97 3.67 5.45
C LEU A 250 -26.48 3.31 5.22
N ARG A 251 -25.73 4.14 4.48
CA ARG A 251 -24.29 3.93 4.29
C ARG A 251 -23.53 4.03 5.61
N LEU A 252 -23.82 5.04 6.42
CA LEU A 252 -23.21 5.18 7.75
C LEU A 252 -23.54 3.98 8.65
N LEU A 253 -24.81 3.57 8.73
CA LEU A 253 -25.23 2.42 9.55
C LEU A 253 -24.59 1.10 9.06
N ARG A 254 -24.44 0.91 7.74
CA ARG A 254 -23.69 -0.24 7.18
C ARG A 254 -22.23 -0.21 7.62
N GLY A 255 -21.59 0.95 7.56
CA GLY A 255 -20.22 1.14 8.03
C GLY A 255 -20.07 0.83 9.52
N LEU A 256 -20.94 1.36 10.37
CA LEU A 256 -20.94 1.06 11.79
C LEU A 256 -21.18 -0.43 12.08
N ARG A 257 -22.11 -1.06 11.33
CA ARG A 257 -22.36 -2.50 11.44
C ARG A 257 -21.16 -3.36 11.06
N SER A 258 -20.50 -3.03 9.95
CA SER A 258 -19.26 -3.71 9.55
C SER A 258 -18.17 -3.57 10.62
N TRP A 259 -17.97 -2.36 11.14
CA TRP A 259 -17.03 -2.14 12.23
C TRP A 259 -17.35 -2.98 13.47
N CYS A 260 -18.63 -3.07 13.84
CA CYS A 260 -19.05 -3.87 14.98
C CYS A 260 -18.96 -5.39 14.77
N LYS A 261 -19.11 -5.86 13.53
CA LYS A 261 -19.00 -7.30 13.20
C LYS A 261 -17.56 -7.77 13.08
N GLU A 262 -16.76 -7.00 12.38
CA GLU A 262 -15.42 -7.41 11.97
C GLU A 262 -14.37 -6.83 12.92
N GLY A 263 -14.73 -5.75 13.62
CA GLY A 263 -13.84 -5.02 14.51
C GLY A 263 -12.64 -4.41 13.76
N PRO A 264 -11.83 -3.59 14.41
CA PRO A 264 -10.52 -3.22 13.84
C PRO A 264 -9.58 -4.43 13.77
N TYR A 265 -10.04 -5.62 14.20
CA TYR A 265 -9.23 -6.73 14.66
C TYR A 265 -9.05 -7.87 13.67
N ASN A 266 -9.79 -7.95 12.56
CA ASN A 266 -9.68 -9.10 11.67
C ASN A 266 -8.79 -8.92 10.43
N GLN A 267 -8.49 -7.70 10.00
CA GLN A 267 -7.51 -7.45 8.93
C GLN A 267 -6.95 -6.02 9.05
N THR A 268 -6.00 -5.82 9.93
CA THR A 268 -5.44 -4.51 10.25
C THR A 268 -4.14 -4.23 9.51
N ARG A 269 -3.97 -4.76 8.31
CA ARG A 269 -2.79 -4.54 7.49
C ARG A 269 -3.10 -3.72 6.24
N LEU A 270 -2.26 -2.74 5.97
CA LEU A 270 -2.19 -1.98 4.75
C LEU A 270 -0.75 -2.00 4.29
N GLY A 271 -0.42 -2.74 3.23
CA GLY A 271 0.95 -2.81 2.78
C GLY A 271 1.24 -4.01 1.88
N ILE A 272 2.51 -4.25 1.68
CA ILE A 272 3.09 -5.17 0.73
C ILE A 272 3.97 -6.16 1.49
N THR A 273 3.79 -7.45 1.28
CA THR A 273 4.59 -8.51 1.93
C THR A 273 5.82 -8.92 1.12
N SER A 274 5.90 -8.55 -0.16
CA SER A 274 7.06 -8.71 -1.03
C SER A 274 7.27 -7.42 -1.81
N PHE A 275 8.18 -6.59 -1.34
CA PHE A 275 8.47 -5.34 -2.03
C PHE A 275 9.17 -5.58 -3.38
N GLU A 276 9.93 -6.65 -3.51
CA GLU A 276 10.59 -7.03 -4.76
C GLU A 276 9.58 -7.28 -5.88
N ASP A 277 8.53 -8.08 -5.64
CA ASP A 277 7.47 -8.36 -6.61
C ASP A 277 6.68 -7.08 -6.96
N PHE A 278 6.43 -6.24 -5.97
CA PHE A 278 5.80 -4.94 -6.19
C PHE A 278 6.68 -4.05 -7.08
N TRP A 279 7.99 -4.03 -6.82
CA TRP A 279 8.97 -3.23 -7.56
C TRP A 279 9.01 -3.64 -9.04
N GLU A 280 9.09 -4.93 -9.32
CA GLU A 280 9.02 -5.47 -10.67
C GLU A 280 7.71 -5.10 -11.37
N ALA A 281 6.57 -5.31 -10.71
CA ALA A 281 5.26 -4.98 -11.28
C ALA A 281 5.10 -3.46 -11.54
N ALA A 282 5.58 -2.61 -10.63
CA ALA A 282 5.50 -1.17 -10.73
C ALA A 282 6.34 -0.64 -11.89
N THR A 283 7.59 -1.05 -11.95
CA THR A 283 8.54 -0.64 -13.00
C THR A 283 8.11 -1.16 -14.38
N LYS A 284 7.65 -2.42 -14.46
CA LYS A 284 7.11 -2.99 -15.70
C LYS A 284 5.93 -2.19 -16.22
N LYS A 285 5.01 -1.82 -15.35
CA LYS A 285 3.85 -1.04 -15.73
C LYS A 285 4.18 0.39 -16.17
N TYR A 286 5.18 1.00 -15.54
CA TYR A 286 5.54 2.39 -15.83
C TYR A 286 6.49 2.51 -17.03
N PHE A 287 7.50 1.66 -17.12
CA PHE A 287 8.55 1.73 -18.15
C PHE A 287 8.32 0.76 -19.31
N GLY A 288 7.52 -0.30 -19.16
CA GLY A 288 7.27 -1.29 -20.20
C GLY A 288 6.14 -0.87 -21.14
N ASN A 289 6.30 -1.16 -22.43
CA ASN A 289 5.23 -1.02 -23.42
C ASN A 289 5.14 -2.22 -24.36
N ILE A 290 5.97 -3.24 -24.17
CA ILE A 290 5.94 -4.51 -24.88
C ILE A 290 5.57 -5.61 -23.90
N GLU A 291 4.46 -6.29 -24.16
CA GLU A 291 4.04 -7.47 -23.43
C GLU A 291 4.58 -8.74 -24.10
N HIS A 292 5.11 -9.69 -23.28
CA HIS A 292 5.40 -11.07 -23.71
C HIS A 292 6.50 -11.27 -24.76
N THR A 293 7.65 -10.63 -24.64
CA THR A 293 8.81 -11.00 -25.47
C THR A 293 9.62 -12.06 -24.75
N ARG A 294 9.74 -13.23 -25.36
CA ARG A 294 10.56 -14.36 -24.87
C ARG A 294 11.63 -14.67 -25.89
N SER A 295 12.86 -14.89 -25.42
CA SER A 295 13.86 -15.55 -26.29
C SER A 295 13.51 -17.03 -26.38
N GLY A 296 13.71 -17.62 -27.54
CA GLY A 296 13.59 -19.06 -27.67
C GLY A 296 14.62 -19.81 -26.81
N PRO A 297 14.39 -21.10 -26.54
CA PRO A 297 15.34 -21.93 -25.81
C PRO A 297 16.68 -22.03 -26.55
N PRO A 298 17.79 -22.33 -25.82
CA PRO A 298 19.08 -22.49 -26.43
C PRO A 298 19.11 -23.62 -27.46
N LYS A 299 19.83 -23.40 -28.57
CA LYS A 299 20.01 -24.40 -29.64
C LYS A 299 21.38 -25.01 -29.51
N TYR A 300 21.46 -26.33 -29.61
CA TYR A 300 22.70 -27.10 -29.59
C TYR A 300 22.90 -27.71 -30.96
N TYR A 301 24.11 -27.58 -31.50
CA TYR A 301 24.53 -28.16 -32.78
C TYR A 301 25.58 -29.20 -32.51
N LEU A 302 25.41 -30.42 -33.02
CA LEU A 302 26.39 -31.48 -32.98
C LEU A 302 27.18 -31.52 -34.31
N ASP A 303 28.49 -31.73 -34.25
CA ASP A 303 29.36 -31.78 -35.44
C ASP A 303 28.90 -32.78 -36.50
N ARG A 304 28.06 -33.74 -36.09
CA ARG A 304 27.59 -34.82 -36.96
C ARG A 304 26.15 -34.63 -37.50
N SER A 305 25.53 -33.49 -37.18
CA SER A 305 24.15 -33.23 -37.55
C SER A 305 23.98 -31.78 -38.01
N SER A 306 23.25 -31.60 -39.12
CA SER A 306 22.85 -30.28 -39.58
C SER A 306 21.69 -29.70 -38.76
N ASP A 307 21.04 -30.53 -37.92
CA ASP A 307 19.88 -30.15 -37.16
C ASP A 307 20.23 -29.60 -35.79
N ALA A 308 19.51 -28.57 -35.33
CA ALA A 308 19.67 -28.00 -34.02
C ALA A 308 18.82 -28.78 -33.00
N TYR A 309 19.42 -29.15 -31.89
CA TYR A 309 18.74 -29.68 -30.73
C TYR A 309 18.24 -28.51 -29.88
N ILE A 310 16.98 -28.54 -29.47
CA ILE A 310 16.36 -27.49 -28.66
C ILE A 310 16.55 -27.83 -27.19
N GLY A 311 17.20 -26.95 -26.46
CA GLY A 311 17.36 -27.06 -25.02
C GLY A 311 16.10 -26.66 -24.25
N SER A 312 16.20 -26.65 -22.93
CA SER A 312 15.14 -26.14 -22.04
C SER A 312 15.51 -24.75 -21.51
N GLY A 313 14.51 -23.95 -21.22
CA GLY A 313 14.66 -22.61 -20.63
C GLY A 313 14.54 -21.50 -21.69
N GLU A 314 13.89 -20.44 -21.28
CA GLU A 314 13.70 -19.22 -22.06
C GLU A 314 14.35 -18.08 -21.29
N ALA A 315 14.96 -17.12 -21.97
CA ALA A 315 15.43 -15.90 -21.36
C ALA A 315 14.39 -14.81 -21.59
N ILE A 316 13.89 -14.23 -20.49
CA ILE A 316 12.80 -13.26 -20.52
C ILE A 316 13.33 -11.99 -19.85
N PRO A 317 13.48 -10.87 -20.60
CA PRO A 317 13.73 -9.56 -19.99
C PRO A 317 12.50 -9.13 -19.15
N ASP A 318 12.73 -8.55 -17.99
CA ASP A 318 11.64 -8.12 -17.11
C ASP A 318 10.81 -7.03 -17.78
N ILE A 319 11.47 -6.07 -18.44
CA ILE A 319 10.84 -4.89 -19.02
C ILE A 319 11.45 -4.57 -20.38
N LEU A 320 10.59 -4.42 -21.39
CA LEU A 320 10.97 -3.90 -22.69
C LEU A 320 10.17 -2.65 -23.04
N ASN A 321 10.86 -1.67 -23.60
CA ASN A 321 10.25 -0.45 -24.11
C ASN A 321 10.78 -0.15 -25.50
N ALA A 322 9.89 -0.07 -26.49
CA ALA A 322 10.23 0.26 -27.86
C ALA A 322 9.46 1.49 -28.33
N GLY A 323 10.06 2.24 -29.21
CA GLY A 323 9.45 3.43 -29.79
C GLY A 323 10.33 4.06 -30.84
N THR A 324 10.03 5.32 -31.14
CA THR A 324 10.83 6.15 -32.03
C THR A 324 11.43 7.29 -31.23
N SER A 325 12.72 7.52 -31.40
CA SER A 325 13.45 8.59 -30.73
C SER A 325 13.03 9.97 -31.28
N THR A 326 13.48 11.04 -30.66
CA THR A 326 13.29 12.42 -31.14
C THR A 326 13.94 12.66 -32.49
N THR A 327 14.94 11.84 -32.87
CA THR A 327 15.63 11.85 -34.20
C THR A 327 14.94 10.94 -35.22
N SER A 328 13.77 10.40 -34.90
CA SER A 328 13.01 9.45 -35.72
C SER A 328 13.64 8.06 -35.90
N ASP A 329 14.71 7.76 -35.14
CA ASP A 329 15.32 6.43 -35.16
C ASP A 329 14.52 5.47 -34.24
N PRO A 330 14.33 4.19 -34.65
CA PRO A 330 13.74 3.21 -33.76
C PRO A 330 14.64 2.93 -32.57
N TYR A 331 14.05 2.84 -31.38
CA TYR A 331 14.81 2.45 -30.17
C TYR A 331 14.19 1.23 -29.49
N LEU A 332 15.02 0.51 -28.77
CA LEU A 332 14.63 -0.57 -27.88
C LEU A 332 15.42 -0.47 -26.58
N ALA A 333 14.69 -0.24 -25.48
CA ALA A 333 15.28 -0.21 -24.15
C ALA A 333 14.93 -1.49 -23.38
N ILE A 334 15.96 -2.09 -22.78
CA ILE A 334 15.88 -3.32 -22.00
C ILE A 334 16.13 -2.93 -20.55
N PHE A 335 15.16 -3.13 -19.69
CA PHE A 335 15.29 -2.85 -18.27
C PHE A 335 15.09 -4.13 -17.47
N ASP A 336 15.85 -4.27 -16.40
CA ASP A 336 15.72 -5.34 -15.42
C ASP A 336 15.51 -4.69 -14.06
N ALA A 337 14.38 -5.01 -13.42
CA ALA A 337 14.01 -4.45 -12.13
C ALA A 337 14.76 -5.18 -11.02
N LYS A 338 15.63 -4.49 -10.32
CA LYS A 338 16.46 -5.09 -9.27
C LYS A 338 16.22 -4.41 -7.92
N TYR A 339 15.84 -5.20 -6.94
CA TYR A 339 15.68 -4.73 -5.58
C TYR A 339 16.98 -4.82 -4.79
N TYR A 340 18.02 -4.14 -5.31
CA TYR A 340 19.30 -3.94 -4.64
C TYR A 340 19.37 -2.53 -4.05
N CYS A 341 20.31 -2.33 -3.12
CA CYS A 341 20.59 -1.02 -2.52
C CYS A 341 22.10 -0.80 -2.54
N PRO A 342 22.68 -0.54 -3.71
CA PRO A 342 24.14 -0.42 -3.82
C PRO A 342 24.65 0.74 -2.97
N ILE A 343 25.63 0.43 -2.14
CA ILE A 343 26.36 1.38 -1.30
C ILE A 343 27.77 1.50 -1.86
N PHE A 344 28.11 2.69 -2.32
CA PHE A 344 29.43 3.01 -2.83
C PHE A 344 30.32 3.48 -1.70
N ASP A 345 31.39 2.76 -1.45
CA ASP A 345 32.41 3.11 -0.46
C ASP A 345 33.59 3.77 -1.19
N ASP A 346 33.60 5.09 -1.17
CA ASP A 346 34.64 5.89 -1.83
C ASP A 346 36.02 5.73 -1.18
N THR A 347 36.06 5.27 0.07
CA THR A 347 37.34 5.06 0.78
C THR A 347 38.08 3.81 0.30
N ASN A 348 37.33 2.73 0.10
CA ASN A 348 37.89 1.45 -0.30
C ASN A 348 37.64 1.10 -1.77
N PHE A 349 36.99 1.97 -2.53
CA PHE A 349 36.57 1.75 -3.92
C PHE A 349 35.76 0.46 -4.08
N ARG A 350 34.85 0.18 -3.16
CA ARG A 350 34.00 -1.01 -3.17
C ARG A 350 32.53 -0.63 -3.25
N VAL A 351 31.75 -1.51 -3.87
CA VAL A 351 30.32 -1.44 -3.86
C VAL A 351 29.75 -2.66 -3.13
N TYR A 352 28.83 -2.42 -2.21
CA TYR A 352 28.14 -3.46 -1.47
C TYR A 352 26.67 -3.49 -1.91
N ALA A 353 26.01 -4.66 -1.74
CA ALA A 353 24.60 -4.86 -2.07
C ALA A 353 24.22 -4.44 -3.51
N ALA A 354 25.15 -4.59 -4.45
CA ALA A 354 24.95 -4.35 -5.88
C ALA A 354 24.51 -5.63 -6.61
N PRO A 355 23.97 -5.51 -7.84
CA PRO A 355 23.71 -6.67 -8.69
C PRO A 355 24.95 -7.54 -8.88
N PRO A 356 24.85 -8.87 -8.73
CA PRO A 356 25.96 -9.77 -8.91
C PRO A 356 26.38 -9.87 -10.39
N ASN A 357 27.58 -10.38 -10.64
CA ASN A 357 28.12 -10.55 -11.99
C ASN A 357 27.22 -11.39 -12.91
N SER A 358 26.49 -12.36 -12.35
CA SER A 358 25.52 -13.17 -13.10
C SER A 358 24.38 -12.33 -13.69
N ASP A 359 23.86 -11.36 -12.93
CA ASP A 359 22.78 -10.48 -13.39
C ASP A 359 23.28 -9.53 -14.48
N ILE A 360 24.51 -9.00 -14.30
CA ILE A 360 25.15 -8.14 -15.31
C ILE A 360 25.36 -8.93 -16.61
N ALA A 361 25.87 -10.15 -16.53
CA ALA A 361 26.10 -11.00 -17.69
C ALA A 361 24.78 -11.36 -18.40
N LYS A 362 23.74 -11.71 -17.65
CA LYS A 362 22.40 -11.99 -18.18
C LYS A 362 21.84 -10.79 -18.95
N GLN A 363 21.97 -9.59 -18.38
CA GLN A 363 21.45 -8.36 -18.99
C GLN A 363 22.21 -8.02 -20.29
N ILE A 364 23.51 -8.26 -20.34
CA ILE A 364 24.32 -8.11 -21.54
C ILE A 364 23.93 -9.16 -22.61
N GLN A 365 23.64 -10.39 -22.20
CA GLN A 365 23.14 -11.41 -23.12
C GLN A 365 21.82 -10.98 -23.78
N TYR A 366 20.89 -10.37 -23.04
CA TYR A 366 19.67 -9.82 -23.61
C TYR A 366 19.97 -8.74 -24.66
N TYR A 367 20.87 -7.83 -24.33
CA TYR A 367 21.28 -6.79 -25.27
C TYR A 367 21.79 -7.37 -26.60
N TYR A 368 22.76 -8.28 -26.56
CA TYR A 368 23.31 -8.85 -27.78
C TYR A 368 22.29 -9.71 -28.56
N SER A 369 21.47 -10.46 -27.88
CA SER A 369 20.41 -11.25 -28.50
C SER A 369 19.43 -10.37 -29.29
N LEU A 370 18.99 -9.27 -28.72
CA LEU A 370 18.06 -8.35 -29.36
C LEU A 370 18.75 -7.48 -30.41
N LYS A 371 20.01 -7.07 -30.18
CA LYS A 371 20.79 -6.29 -31.14
C LYS A 371 21.03 -7.07 -32.44
N ASN A 372 21.24 -8.36 -32.36
CA ASN A 372 21.40 -9.22 -33.54
C ASN A 372 20.09 -9.35 -34.34
N GLN A 373 18.93 -9.26 -33.66
CA GLN A 373 17.62 -9.31 -34.30
C GLN A 373 17.20 -7.96 -34.89
N TYR A 374 17.57 -6.86 -34.23
CA TYR A 374 17.20 -5.48 -34.58
C TYR A 374 18.41 -4.56 -34.76
N PRO A 375 19.28 -4.82 -35.75
CA PRO A 375 20.58 -4.18 -35.86
C PRO A 375 20.54 -2.65 -36.04
N THR A 376 19.43 -2.12 -36.57
CA THR A 376 19.24 -0.69 -36.84
C THR A 376 18.70 0.09 -35.65
N ALA A 377 18.19 -0.58 -34.61
CA ALA A 377 17.62 0.11 -33.44
C ALA A 377 18.72 0.70 -32.55
N LEU A 378 18.39 1.84 -31.95
CA LEU A 378 19.15 2.38 -30.81
C LEU A 378 18.82 1.54 -29.56
N PHE A 379 19.83 1.13 -28.83
CA PHE A 379 19.64 0.28 -27.65
C PHE A 379 19.97 1.01 -26.35
N GLY A 380 19.01 0.90 -25.40
CA GLY A 380 19.25 1.16 -23.98
C GLY A 380 19.33 -0.16 -23.21
N ASN A 381 20.22 -0.28 -22.24
CA ASN A 381 20.37 -1.46 -21.40
C ASN A 381 20.64 -1.03 -19.95
N ALA A 382 19.71 -1.30 -19.03
CA ALA A 382 19.82 -0.76 -17.68
C ALA A 382 19.17 -1.62 -16.59
N PHE A 383 19.70 -1.49 -15.38
CA PHE A 383 19.03 -1.87 -14.14
C PHE A 383 18.19 -0.70 -13.59
N LEU A 384 17.00 -1.01 -13.10
CA LEU A 384 16.14 -0.08 -12.36
C LEU A 384 16.19 -0.46 -10.88
N ILE A 385 16.74 0.42 -10.05
CA ILE A 385 16.95 0.20 -8.61
C ILE A 385 16.13 1.22 -7.82
N PRO A 386 15.36 0.81 -6.78
CA PRO A 386 14.60 1.74 -5.99
C PRO A 386 15.49 2.63 -5.14
N TYR A 387 15.11 3.90 -5.06
CA TYR A 387 15.85 4.93 -4.33
C TYR A 387 14.88 6.00 -3.81
N CYS A 388 15.27 6.67 -2.73
CA CYS A 388 14.53 7.83 -2.24
C CYS A 388 15.18 9.11 -2.80
N SER A 389 14.51 9.75 -3.76
CA SER A 389 15.03 10.95 -4.42
C SER A 389 14.42 12.21 -3.83
N SER A 390 15.24 13.23 -3.64
CA SER A 390 14.79 14.60 -3.33
C SER A 390 14.60 15.47 -4.58
N SER A 391 15.01 15.01 -5.77
CA SER A 391 15.17 15.88 -6.94
C SER A 391 14.65 15.32 -8.26
N GLY A 392 13.83 14.27 -8.26
CA GLY A 392 13.25 13.74 -9.50
C GLY A 392 12.92 12.27 -9.46
N MET A 393 12.16 11.80 -10.46
CA MET A 393 11.68 10.43 -10.50
C MET A 393 12.79 9.41 -10.69
N TYR A 394 13.79 9.71 -11.53
CA TYR A 394 14.92 8.83 -11.80
C TYR A 394 16.19 9.59 -12.13
N CYS A 395 17.33 8.98 -11.84
CA CYS A 395 18.65 9.47 -12.24
C CYS A 395 19.57 8.30 -12.61
N CYS A 396 20.41 8.52 -13.61
CA CYS A 396 21.48 7.59 -13.93
C CYS A 396 22.67 7.86 -13.01
N VAL A 397 23.09 6.86 -12.23
CA VAL A 397 24.21 7.00 -11.27
C VAL A 397 25.50 6.38 -11.78
N GLY A 398 25.46 5.66 -12.89
CA GLY A 398 26.64 5.04 -13.47
C GLY A 398 26.31 3.81 -14.31
N TYR A 399 27.25 2.94 -14.43
CA TYR A 399 27.10 1.67 -15.14
C TYR A 399 27.90 0.55 -14.50
N ALA A 400 27.45 -0.68 -14.71
CA ALA A 400 28.18 -1.90 -14.37
C ALA A 400 28.71 -2.57 -15.62
N VAL A 401 29.87 -3.25 -15.48
CA VAL A 401 30.44 -4.13 -16.49
C VAL A 401 30.71 -5.50 -15.86
N PRO A 402 30.62 -6.60 -16.61
CA PRO A 402 30.96 -7.90 -16.05
C PRO A 402 32.45 -7.95 -15.72
N ASN A 403 32.77 -8.60 -14.62
CA ASN A 403 34.18 -8.89 -14.32
C ASN A 403 34.64 -10.01 -15.24
N THR A 404 35.49 -9.66 -16.19
CA THR A 404 36.16 -10.60 -17.13
C THR A 404 37.60 -10.93 -16.73
N ASP A 405 38.04 -10.41 -15.57
CA ASP A 405 39.38 -10.67 -15.08
C ASP A 405 39.51 -12.10 -14.55
N TRP A 406 40.25 -12.91 -15.26
CA TRP A 406 40.65 -14.25 -14.83
C TRP A 406 41.85 -14.13 -13.89
N HIS A 407 41.90 -15.01 -12.89
CA HIS A 407 43.10 -15.09 -12.03
C HIS A 407 44.36 -15.31 -12.84
N ASP A 408 45.47 -14.68 -12.46
CA ASP A 408 46.75 -14.68 -13.16
C ASP A 408 47.41 -16.07 -13.32
N GLU A 409 46.77 -17.15 -12.91
CA GLU A 409 47.21 -18.51 -13.12
C GLU A 409 47.35 -18.88 -14.61
N ILE A 410 46.52 -18.27 -15.48
CA ILE A 410 46.66 -18.48 -16.94
C ILE A 410 47.94 -17.82 -17.42
N ALA A 411 48.22 -16.58 -17.01
CA ALA A 411 49.45 -15.88 -17.36
C ALA A 411 50.72 -16.57 -16.79
N LYS A 412 50.59 -17.20 -15.60
CA LYS A 412 51.67 -17.99 -14.99
C LYS A 412 51.99 -19.30 -15.72
N LYS A 413 50.99 -19.91 -16.37
CA LYS A 413 51.11 -21.19 -17.10
C LYS A 413 51.32 -21.01 -18.61
N THR A 414 51.02 -19.83 -19.13
CA THR A 414 51.12 -19.51 -20.55
C THR A 414 51.84 -18.19 -20.72
N SER A 415 52.56 -18.02 -21.83
CA SER A 415 53.20 -16.73 -22.15
C SER A 415 52.23 -15.67 -22.72
N LEU A 416 50.93 -15.82 -22.48
CA LEU A 416 49.90 -14.89 -22.96
C LEU A 416 49.91 -13.60 -22.14
N SER A 417 50.09 -12.48 -22.80
CA SER A 417 49.94 -11.16 -22.18
C SER A 417 48.51 -10.73 -22.13
N LYS A 418 48.10 -10.20 -20.98
CA LYS A 418 46.74 -9.67 -20.75
C LYS A 418 46.62 -8.31 -21.43
N THR A 419 45.68 -8.17 -22.38
CA THR A 419 45.36 -6.87 -22.97
C THR A 419 44.17 -6.30 -22.21
N MET A 420 44.30 -5.08 -21.68
CA MET A 420 43.16 -4.37 -21.10
C MET A 420 42.23 -3.94 -22.23
N VAL A 421 41.01 -4.50 -22.25
CA VAL A 421 39.95 -4.13 -23.18
C VAL A 421 39.10 -3.09 -22.52
N SER A 422 38.94 -1.91 -23.12
CA SER A 422 37.97 -0.93 -22.69
C SER A 422 36.57 -1.47 -23.01
N ALA A 423 35.66 -1.40 -22.02
CA ALA A 423 34.26 -1.82 -22.22
C ALA A 423 33.58 -1.01 -23.35
N SER A 424 33.09 -1.71 -24.37
CA SER A 424 32.28 -1.08 -25.41
C SER A 424 30.90 -0.68 -24.84
N PRO A 425 30.17 0.23 -25.53
CA PRO A 425 28.81 0.57 -25.07
C PRO A 425 27.87 -0.63 -24.88
N GLY A 426 28.04 -1.71 -25.64
CA GLY A 426 27.27 -2.95 -25.52
C GLY A 426 27.63 -3.79 -24.29
N ASP A 427 28.79 -3.60 -23.70
CA ASP A 427 29.28 -4.32 -22.53
C ASP A 427 28.94 -3.61 -21.20
N ARG A 428 28.09 -2.58 -21.27
CA ARG A 428 27.69 -1.76 -20.12
C ARG A 428 26.21 -1.95 -19.82
N VAL A 429 25.89 -2.07 -18.53
CA VAL A 429 24.52 -1.99 -18.02
C VAL A 429 24.41 -0.72 -17.19
N LEU A 430 23.62 0.23 -17.65
CA LEU A 430 23.39 1.48 -16.93
C LEU A 430 22.67 1.20 -15.61
N ILE A 431 22.89 2.03 -14.61
CA ILE A 431 22.23 1.93 -13.31
C ILE A 431 21.39 3.17 -13.12
N TYR A 432 20.07 3.00 -13.14
CA TYR A 432 19.11 4.04 -12.84
C TYR A 432 18.52 3.84 -11.45
N GLN A 433 18.63 4.86 -10.64
CA GLN A 433 17.90 4.99 -9.39
C GLN A 433 16.53 5.60 -9.68
N VAL A 434 15.48 4.95 -9.22
CA VAL A 434 14.08 5.36 -9.47
C VAL A 434 13.35 5.47 -8.15
N ASP A 435 12.61 6.55 -7.98
CA ASP A 435 11.79 6.77 -6.78
C ASP A 435 10.45 6.04 -6.91
N PRO A 436 10.21 4.98 -6.09
CA PRO A 436 8.97 4.20 -6.14
C PRO A 436 7.71 5.00 -5.81
N THR A 437 7.86 6.13 -5.15
CA THR A 437 6.71 6.98 -4.75
C THR A 437 6.18 7.83 -5.89
N GLN A 438 6.92 7.93 -6.98
CA GLN A 438 6.57 8.74 -8.15
C GLN A 438 6.04 7.90 -9.34
N LEU A 439 5.98 6.56 -9.20
CA LEU A 439 5.38 5.64 -10.17
C LEU A 439 3.84 5.62 -10.02
#